data_f99e83bb589d2330e8ab1f807f7da450
#
_entry.id   f99e83bb589d2330e8ab1f807f7da450
#
_cell.length_a   1.000
_cell.length_b   1.000
_cell.length_c   1.000
_cell.angle_alpha   90.00
_cell.angle_beta   90.00
_cell.angle_gamma   90.00
#
_symmetry.space_group_name_H-M   'P 1'
#
loop_
_entity.id
_entity.type
_entity.pdbx_description
1 polymer ?
#
loop_
_entity_poly.entity_id
_entity_poly.type
_entity_poly.pdbx_seq_one_letter_code
_entity_poly.pdbx_strand_id
1 'polypeptide(L)'
;MTKFTKTVFAITFVGFGLTGVNDAKAQQKGEPFEGIDQTWQNGSDRRDSSVFKKMEYFTPSILMDVNYTHSFNNPNDNTVVGSTALARNNEVQLSALHFGGDLNYKGARARFMTQFGTRSIVVPRNDVSPYRGQYQLANVYRYLSEAYAGYHINKWNGINIDAGMFMSYIGLNSYYQPENWEYQASFTSDNTPWFFNGVRIQIHPNKNWKIEPWIINGWQSYGKFNSMPGVGGNITYMSSNSNFKALTNNYYGTDAGGLPDRKRFHSDNSVLVRYYNKPESKGISRMAFSFTGDFGFEKGGGVNGFKDGDSVQGPAQYFASAMIYNRIWFAKSKCAWTIGGGVMTNPGRYLVLYPTGQASPLPNPNNPTTTEGAFPFSANVGDKFQGWDISTNFDWMPNQSITFRIEFVHRESSVPYFAGAGGVTSQTGFSTTPLDPNWRPDLVKSENRIIAAILFRL
;
A
#
# COMPACT_ATOMS: atom_id res chain seq x y z
N MET A 1 31.76 19.87 -31.16
CA MET A 1 32.59 19.30 -30.09
C MET A 1 32.23 20.01 -28.79
N THR A 2 31.28 19.49 -28.05
CA THR A 2 30.87 20.07 -26.77
C THR A 2 31.09 19.00 -25.69
N LYS A 3 31.88 19.38 -24.69
CA LYS A 3 32.34 18.51 -23.60
C LYS A 3 31.17 18.06 -22.71
N PHE A 4 30.92 16.78 -22.63
CA PHE A 4 30.07 16.15 -21.62
C PHE A 4 30.83 16.11 -20.30
N THR A 5 30.36 16.86 -19.31
CA THR A 5 30.84 16.76 -17.93
C THR A 5 30.15 15.56 -17.27
N LYS A 6 30.88 14.49 -17.06
CA LYS A 6 30.46 13.34 -16.28
C LYS A 6 30.56 13.69 -14.79
N THR A 7 29.46 14.00 -14.15
CA THR A 7 29.41 14.04 -12.68
C THR A 7 29.26 12.63 -12.17
N VAL A 8 30.37 12.04 -11.75
CA VAL A 8 30.40 10.77 -11.03
C VAL A 8 30.09 11.05 -9.58
N PHE A 9 28.95 10.60 -9.08
CA PHE A 9 28.70 10.53 -7.65
C PHE A 9 29.55 9.40 -7.07
N ALA A 10 30.69 9.75 -6.50
CA ALA A 10 31.51 8.84 -5.71
C ALA A 10 30.81 8.64 -4.35
N ILE A 11 30.19 7.48 -4.15
CA ILE A 11 29.79 7.01 -2.81
C ILE A 11 31.07 6.57 -2.12
N THR A 12 31.61 7.42 -1.28
CA THR A 12 32.76 7.07 -0.43
C THR A 12 32.28 6.12 0.66
N PHE A 13 32.58 4.83 0.51
CA PHE A 13 32.45 3.86 1.59
C PHE A 13 33.48 4.22 2.67
N VAL A 14 33.04 4.86 3.74
CA VAL A 14 33.84 5.00 4.93
C VAL A 14 33.91 3.63 5.59
N GLY A 15 35.05 2.97 5.49
CA GLY A 15 35.33 1.72 6.17
C GLY A 15 35.34 1.97 7.69
N PHE A 16 34.27 1.56 8.37
CA PHE A 16 34.25 1.50 9.82
C PHE A 16 34.86 0.17 10.28
N GLY A 17 35.96 0.28 11.04
CA GLY A 17 36.56 -0.86 11.70
C GLY A 17 35.55 -1.58 12.60
N LEU A 18 35.28 -2.84 12.30
CA LEU A 18 34.50 -3.75 13.12
C LEU A 18 35.30 -4.12 14.37
N THR A 19 35.12 -3.40 15.46
CA THR A 19 35.58 -3.84 16.79
C THR A 19 34.37 -3.95 17.72
N GLY A 20 34.11 -5.17 18.20
CA GLY A 20 33.23 -5.44 19.31
C GLY A 20 31.85 -5.95 18.95
N VAL A 21 31.70 -7.26 18.87
CA VAL A 21 30.39 -7.93 18.98
C VAL A 21 29.96 -7.81 20.45
N ASN A 22 29.27 -6.73 20.78
CA ASN A 22 28.50 -6.69 22.02
C ASN A 22 27.12 -7.30 21.72
N ASP A 23 26.68 -8.21 22.59
CA ASP A 23 25.34 -8.78 22.54
C ASP A 23 24.30 -7.68 22.30
N ALA A 24 23.49 -7.86 21.27
CA ALA A 24 22.43 -6.93 20.95
C ALA A 24 21.48 -6.84 22.16
N LYS A 25 21.53 -5.73 22.89
CA LYS A 25 20.50 -5.44 23.89
C LYS A 25 19.18 -5.43 23.14
N ALA A 26 18.21 -6.26 23.58
CA ALA A 26 16.87 -6.26 23.03
C ALA A 26 16.34 -4.81 23.00
N GLN A 27 15.94 -4.36 21.83
CA GLN A 27 15.34 -3.03 21.69
C GLN A 27 14.07 -2.97 22.54
N GLN A 28 13.83 -1.84 23.19
CA GLN A 28 12.65 -1.70 24.00
C GLN A 28 11.40 -1.75 23.10
N LYS A 29 10.55 -2.73 23.35
CA LYS A 29 9.29 -2.94 22.61
C LYS A 29 8.36 -1.76 22.80
N GLY A 30 7.86 -1.18 21.72
CA GLY A 30 6.73 -0.24 21.77
C GLY A 30 5.42 -0.99 22.05
N GLU A 31 4.48 -0.32 22.68
CA GLU A 31 3.11 -0.85 22.82
C GLU A 31 2.31 -0.56 21.53
N PRO A 32 1.91 -1.59 20.73
CA PRO A 32 1.20 -1.37 19.49
C PRO A 32 -0.25 -0.93 19.73
N PHE A 33 -0.83 -0.19 18.77
CA PHE A 33 -2.27 -0.06 18.65
C PHE A 33 -2.86 -1.36 18.08
N GLU A 34 -4.05 -1.72 18.55
CA GLU A 34 -4.79 -2.81 17.94
C GLU A 34 -5.11 -2.52 16.46
N GLY A 35 -4.86 -3.49 15.59
CA GLY A 35 -5.10 -3.37 14.16
C GLY A 35 -4.03 -2.62 13.36
N ILE A 36 -3.08 -1.93 14.02
CA ILE A 36 -1.92 -1.31 13.37
C ILE A 36 -0.67 -1.75 14.10
N ASP A 37 0.15 -2.55 13.45
CA ASP A 37 1.41 -3.01 14.01
C ASP A 37 2.47 -1.91 13.94
N GLN A 38 2.91 -1.46 15.11
CA GLN A 38 3.93 -0.42 15.25
C GLN A 38 5.21 -0.93 15.92
N THR A 39 5.27 -2.23 16.27
CA THR A 39 6.32 -2.76 17.15
C THR A 39 7.72 -2.59 16.59
N TRP A 40 7.92 -2.63 15.29
CA TRP A 40 9.22 -2.54 14.64
C TRP A 40 9.50 -1.20 13.94
N GLN A 41 8.51 -0.30 13.86
CA GLN A 41 8.65 0.96 13.13
C GLN A 41 9.48 2.02 13.88
N ASN A 42 9.68 1.86 15.17
CA ASN A 42 10.53 2.72 16.00
C ASN A 42 11.76 1.99 16.54
N GLY A 43 12.26 1.01 15.83
CA GLY A 43 13.41 0.22 16.23
C GLY A 43 13.09 -1.03 17.04
N SER A 44 11.82 -1.32 17.32
CA SER A 44 11.42 -2.56 17.99
C SER A 44 11.56 -3.75 17.03
N ASP A 45 11.89 -4.90 17.57
CA ASP A 45 11.97 -6.15 16.82
C ASP A 45 10.57 -6.78 16.74
N ARG A 46 10.00 -6.90 15.54
CA ARG A 46 8.67 -7.47 15.34
C ARG A 46 8.55 -8.93 15.82
N ARG A 47 9.66 -9.66 15.89
CA ARG A 47 9.71 -11.04 16.42
C ARG A 47 9.30 -11.11 17.89
N ASP A 48 9.46 -10.03 18.63
CA ASP A 48 9.03 -9.96 20.04
C ASP A 48 7.52 -10.00 20.20
N SER A 49 6.76 -9.69 19.13
CA SER A 49 5.29 -9.73 19.09
C SER A 49 4.73 -11.06 18.60
N SER A 50 5.57 -11.94 18.04
CA SER A 50 5.14 -13.22 17.49
C SER A 50 4.60 -14.13 18.61
N VAL A 51 3.48 -14.82 18.31
CA VAL A 51 2.95 -15.89 19.17
C VAL A 51 3.96 -17.03 19.37
N PHE A 52 4.79 -17.29 18.37
CA PHE A 52 5.87 -18.28 18.45
C PHE A 52 7.02 -17.84 19.35
N LYS A 53 7.00 -16.59 19.83
CA LYS A 53 8.11 -15.91 20.49
C LYS A 53 9.34 -15.82 19.59
N LYS A 54 10.23 -14.90 19.91
CA LYS A 54 11.49 -14.76 19.20
C LYS A 54 12.34 -16.01 19.34
N MET A 55 12.56 -16.71 18.23
CA MET A 55 13.44 -17.88 18.17
C MET A 55 14.86 -17.44 17.81
N GLU A 56 15.84 -18.27 18.10
CA GLU A 56 17.26 -17.92 17.95
C GLU A 56 17.62 -17.57 16.51
N TYR A 57 17.18 -18.38 15.54
CA TYR A 57 17.57 -18.20 14.13
C TYR A 57 16.40 -17.83 13.22
N PHE A 58 15.25 -18.42 13.43
CA PHE A 58 14.08 -18.23 12.59
C PHE A 58 12.82 -18.07 13.43
N THR A 59 12.14 -16.94 13.26
CA THR A 59 10.83 -16.69 13.89
C THR A 59 9.75 -16.75 12.82
N PRO A 60 8.88 -17.75 12.83
CA PRO A 60 7.81 -17.87 11.82
C PRO A 60 6.76 -16.78 11.98
N SER A 61 6.08 -16.48 10.89
CA SER A 61 4.90 -15.61 10.82
C SER A 61 3.89 -16.21 9.86
N ILE A 62 2.62 -16.22 10.25
CA ILE A 62 1.50 -16.69 9.44
C ILE A 62 0.39 -15.64 9.52
N LEU A 63 -0.07 -15.17 8.35
CA LEU A 63 -1.22 -14.28 8.27
C LEU A 63 -2.18 -14.81 7.20
N MET A 64 -3.47 -14.74 7.49
CA MET A 64 -4.50 -15.16 6.54
C MET A 64 -5.65 -14.17 6.56
N ASP A 65 -6.18 -13.89 5.38
CA ASP A 65 -7.26 -12.97 5.13
C ASP A 65 -8.29 -13.64 4.23
N VAL A 66 -9.47 -13.88 4.78
CA VAL A 66 -10.63 -14.43 4.07
C VAL A 66 -11.77 -13.43 4.18
N ASN A 67 -12.40 -13.10 3.06
CA ASN A 67 -13.54 -12.18 3.06
C ASN A 67 -14.69 -12.66 2.17
N TYR A 68 -15.85 -12.07 2.43
CA TYR A 68 -17.00 -12.01 1.54
C TYR A 68 -17.40 -10.54 1.39
N THR A 69 -17.59 -10.10 0.15
CA THR A 69 -17.98 -8.73 -0.17
C THR A 69 -19.28 -8.73 -0.95
N HIS A 70 -20.20 -7.85 -0.56
CA HIS A 70 -21.43 -7.57 -1.31
C HIS A 70 -21.50 -6.09 -1.66
N SER A 71 -21.46 -5.80 -2.96
CA SER A 71 -21.76 -4.47 -3.52
C SER A 71 -23.22 -4.35 -3.85
N PHE A 72 -23.87 -3.30 -3.37
CA PHE A 72 -25.30 -3.04 -3.68
C PHE A 72 -25.56 -2.64 -5.13
N ASN A 73 -24.50 -2.35 -5.90
CA ASN A 73 -24.61 -2.14 -7.34
C ASN A 73 -24.85 -3.45 -8.11
N ASN A 74 -24.60 -4.61 -7.49
CA ASN A 74 -24.84 -5.94 -8.06
C ASN A 74 -24.29 -6.14 -9.47
N PRO A 75 -23.00 -5.91 -9.74
CA PRO A 75 -22.43 -6.12 -11.05
C PRO A 75 -22.58 -7.59 -11.48
N ASN A 76 -23.09 -7.82 -12.71
CA ASN A 76 -23.37 -9.16 -13.23
C ASN A 76 -22.13 -10.04 -13.40
N ASP A 77 -20.94 -9.43 -13.48
CA ASP A 77 -19.64 -10.09 -13.61
C ASP A 77 -18.86 -10.17 -12.29
N ASN A 78 -19.49 -9.83 -11.17
CA ASN A 78 -18.88 -9.80 -9.84
C ASN A 78 -17.63 -8.92 -9.71
N THR A 79 -17.44 -7.94 -10.59
CA THR A 79 -16.25 -7.06 -10.54
C THR A 79 -16.30 -6.14 -9.33
N VAL A 80 -15.15 -5.99 -8.66
CA VAL A 80 -14.88 -4.95 -7.67
C VAL A 80 -13.92 -3.94 -8.26
N VAL A 81 -14.30 -2.67 -8.20
CA VAL A 81 -13.48 -1.56 -8.70
C VAL A 81 -12.89 -0.76 -7.56
N GLY A 82 -11.68 -0.23 -7.77
CA GLY A 82 -11.04 0.73 -6.86
C GLY A 82 -10.68 0.16 -5.50
N SER A 83 -10.24 -1.09 -5.43
CA SER A 83 -9.75 -1.72 -4.22
C SER A 83 -8.44 -2.46 -4.47
N THR A 84 -7.53 -2.39 -3.51
CA THR A 84 -6.30 -3.18 -3.47
C THR A 84 -6.45 -4.44 -2.60
N ALA A 85 -7.53 -4.53 -1.83
CA ALA A 85 -7.81 -5.66 -0.94
C ALA A 85 -8.82 -6.66 -1.52
N LEU A 86 -9.78 -6.18 -2.31
CA LEU A 86 -10.91 -6.95 -2.82
C LEU A 86 -10.75 -7.28 -4.30
N ALA A 87 -11.15 -8.46 -4.71
CA ALA A 87 -11.06 -8.92 -6.09
C ALA A 87 -12.43 -9.18 -6.74
N ARG A 88 -13.35 -9.80 -6.02
CA ARG A 88 -14.64 -10.23 -6.55
C ARG A 88 -15.76 -9.99 -5.55
N ASN A 89 -16.94 -9.72 -6.09
CA ASN A 89 -18.18 -9.48 -5.37
C ASN A 89 -18.98 -10.79 -5.23
N ASN A 90 -19.80 -10.91 -4.18
CA ASN A 90 -20.71 -12.04 -3.94
C ASN A 90 -20.04 -13.44 -3.83
N GLU A 91 -18.76 -13.48 -3.54
CA GLU A 91 -18.00 -14.72 -3.40
C GLU A 91 -17.16 -14.70 -2.11
N VAL A 92 -16.99 -15.87 -1.49
CA VAL A 92 -16.00 -16.04 -0.42
C VAL A 92 -14.61 -16.10 -1.07
N GLN A 93 -13.73 -15.21 -0.66
CA GLN A 93 -12.39 -15.06 -1.24
C GLN A 93 -11.32 -15.33 -0.19
N LEU A 94 -10.32 -16.12 -0.55
CA LEU A 94 -9.02 -16.08 0.10
C LEU A 94 -8.27 -14.88 -0.50
N SER A 95 -8.26 -13.76 0.20
CA SER A 95 -7.54 -12.57 -0.26
C SER A 95 -6.05 -12.73 -0.13
N ALA A 96 -5.59 -13.26 1.00
CA ALA A 96 -4.17 -13.48 1.23
C ALA A 96 -3.92 -14.64 2.20
N LEU A 97 -2.90 -15.42 1.88
CA LEU A 97 -2.21 -16.34 2.78
C LEU A 97 -0.72 -16.01 2.72
N HIS A 98 -0.21 -15.47 3.81
CA HIS A 98 1.20 -15.19 4.01
C HIS A 98 1.77 -16.17 5.01
N PHE A 99 2.83 -16.85 4.67
CA PHE A 99 3.63 -17.58 5.60
C PHE A 99 5.11 -17.43 5.27
N GLY A 100 5.93 -17.44 6.30
CA GLY A 100 7.35 -17.21 6.21
C GLY A 100 7.91 -16.84 7.56
N GLY A 101 8.77 -15.82 7.61
CA GLY A 101 9.31 -15.35 8.87
C GLY A 101 10.62 -14.60 8.73
N ASP A 102 11.20 -14.32 9.87
CA ASP A 102 12.42 -13.56 10.04
C ASP A 102 13.58 -14.48 10.42
N LEU A 103 14.69 -14.36 9.68
CA LEU A 103 15.95 -15.02 9.98
C LEU A 103 16.92 -14.02 10.59
N ASN A 104 17.69 -14.47 11.59
CA ASN A 104 18.73 -13.64 12.23
C ASN A 104 19.86 -14.53 12.71
N TYR A 105 21.10 -14.20 12.30
CA TYR A 105 22.28 -14.93 12.74
C TYR A 105 23.50 -14.01 12.73
N LYS A 106 24.06 -13.71 13.89
CA LYS A 106 25.30 -12.90 14.04
C LYS A 106 25.26 -11.58 13.24
N GLY A 107 24.12 -10.88 13.27
CA GLY A 107 23.90 -9.65 12.52
C GLY A 107 23.43 -9.85 11.08
N ALA A 108 23.65 -10.99 10.45
CA ALA A 108 22.99 -11.32 9.21
C ALA A 108 21.49 -11.45 9.45
N ARG A 109 20.66 -10.83 8.61
CA ARG A 109 19.21 -10.84 8.72
C ARG A 109 18.58 -11.07 7.38
N ALA A 110 17.44 -11.74 7.38
CA ALA A 110 16.61 -11.88 6.19
C ALA A 110 15.15 -12.01 6.60
N ARG A 111 14.27 -11.74 5.69
CA ARG A 111 12.85 -12.03 5.80
C ARG A 111 12.36 -12.56 4.48
N PHE A 112 11.52 -13.57 4.53
CA PHE A 112 10.69 -13.95 3.38
C PHE A 112 9.26 -14.15 3.85
N MET A 113 8.31 -13.74 3.04
CA MET A 113 6.88 -13.97 3.23
C MET A 113 6.25 -14.29 1.88
N THR A 114 5.53 -15.38 1.83
CA THR A 114 4.75 -15.73 0.64
C THR A 114 3.50 -14.85 0.56
N GLN A 115 2.81 -14.93 -0.60
CA GLN A 115 1.56 -14.24 -0.83
C GLN A 115 0.71 -15.09 -1.79
N PHE A 116 -0.20 -15.88 -1.25
CA PHE A 116 -1.18 -16.61 -2.05
C PHE A 116 -2.56 -15.99 -1.84
N GLY A 117 -3.42 -16.08 -2.86
CA GLY A 117 -4.75 -15.49 -2.85
C GLY A 117 -4.91 -14.36 -3.86
N THR A 118 -6.06 -13.71 -3.84
CA THR A 118 -6.44 -12.72 -4.87
C THR A 118 -5.56 -11.47 -4.86
N ARG A 119 -4.97 -11.11 -3.72
CA ARG A 119 -4.03 -9.97 -3.64
C ARG A 119 -2.78 -10.15 -4.52
N SER A 120 -2.36 -11.39 -4.75
CA SER A 120 -1.23 -11.69 -5.65
C SER A 120 -1.50 -11.28 -7.11
N ILE A 121 -2.75 -11.01 -7.46
CA ILE A 121 -3.15 -10.54 -8.80
C ILE A 121 -3.56 -9.06 -8.74
N VAL A 122 -4.37 -8.69 -7.75
CA VAL A 122 -4.94 -7.34 -7.63
C VAL A 122 -3.86 -6.27 -7.43
N VAL A 123 -2.86 -6.55 -6.60
CA VAL A 123 -1.83 -5.57 -6.24
C VAL A 123 -0.78 -5.37 -7.34
N PRO A 124 -0.21 -6.40 -7.99
CA PRO A 124 0.78 -6.21 -9.05
C PRO A 124 0.21 -5.78 -10.40
N ARG A 125 -1.10 -5.64 -10.56
CA ARG A 125 -1.73 -5.34 -11.86
C ARG A 125 -1.21 -4.07 -12.55
N ASN A 126 -0.65 -3.12 -11.79
CA ASN A 126 -0.06 -1.90 -12.32
C ASN A 126 1.47 -2.01 -12.51
N ASP A 127 2.05 -3.20 -12.32
CA ASP A 127 3.47 -3.43 -12.56
C ASP A 127 3.82 -3.30 -14.04
N VAL A 128 4.86 -2.53 -14.34
CA VAL A 128 5.33 -2.32 -15.72
C VAL A 128 6.48 -3.23 -16.13
N SER A 129 6.93 -4.13 -15.26
CA SER A 129 8.01 -5.06 -15.58
C SER A 129 7.73 -5.94 -16.82
N PRO A 130 6.46 -6.31 -17.17
CA PRO A 130 6.16 -7.05 -18.39
C PRO A 130 6.57 -6.35 -19.69
N TYR A 131 6.70 -5.05 -19.68
CA TYR A 131 7.04 -4.25 -20.86
C TYR A 131 8.53 -3.94 -20.97
N ARG A 132 9.35 -4.53 -20.08
CA ARG A 132 10.78 -4.26 -20.03
C ARG A 132 11.62 -5.53 -19.86
N GLY A 133 12.55 -5.70 -20.77
CA GLY A 133 13.43 -6.85 -20.78
C GLY A 133 12.76 -8.15 -21.22
N GLN A 134 13.46 -9.25 -21.06
CA GLN A 134 13.06 -10.55 -21.59
C GLN A 134 12.04 -11.28 -20.71
N TYR A 135 12.00 -10.99 -19.40
CA TYR A 135 11.22 -11.76 -18.43
C TYR A 135 10.16 -10.92 -17.76
N GLN A 136 8.96 -11.50 -17.61
CA GLN A 136 7.86 -10.91 -16.87
C GLN A 136 8.05 -11.18 -15.36
N LEU A 137 8.59 -10.22 -14.63
CA LEU A 137 8.93 -10.37 -13.22
C LEU A 137 7.69 -10.63 -12.36
N ALA A 138 6.54 -10.07 -12.71
CA ALA A 138 5.27 -10.32 -12.01
C ALA A 138 4.89 -11.81 -11.98
N ASN A 139 5.26 -12.61 -12.98
CA ASN A 139 4.96 -14.06 -12.99
C ASN A 139 5.72 -14.81 -11.90
N VAL A 140 6.86 -14.29 -11.47
CA VAL A 140 7.70 -14.90 -10.41
C VAL A 140 7.41 -14.26 -9.04
N TYR A 141 7.40 -12.93 -8.97
CA TYR A 141 7.40 -12.22 -7.71
C TYR A 141 6.02 -12.03 -7.10
N ARG A 142 4.92 -12.19 -7.86
CA ARG A 142 3.55 -12.00 -7.33
C ARG A 142 3.21 -12.88 -6.13
N TYR A 143 3.91 -13.98 -5.94
CA TYR A 143 3.69 -14.92 -4.82
C TYR A 143 4.56 -14.64 -3.60
N LEU A 144 5.33 -13.55 -3.63
CA LEU A 144 6.11 -13.06 -2.51
C LEU A 144 5.62 -11.68 -2.11
N SER A 145 5.33 -11.47 -0.83
CA SER A 145 5.05 -10.15 -0.29
C SER A 145 6.33 -9.48 0.20
N GLU A 146 7.22 -10.22 0.84
CA GLU A 146 8.54 -9.72 1.24
C GLU A 146 9.60 -10.78 0.96
N ALA A 147 10.76 -10.37 0.46
CA ALA A 147 11.92 -11.22 0.28
C ALA A 147 13.18 -10.35 0.26
N TYR A 148 13.82 -10.19 1.41
CA TYR A 148 15.04 -9.39 1.52
C TYR A 148 16.07 -10.03 2.43
N ALA A 149 17.32 -9.65 2.25
CA ALA A 149 18.42 -9.99 3.13
C ALA A 149 19.27 -8.76 3.40
N GLY A 150 19.95 -8.76 4.52
CA GLY A 150 20.75 -7.63 4.95
C GLY A 150 21.58 -7.90 6.19
N TYR A 151 22.05 -6.82 6.77
CA TYR A 151 22.91 -6.86 7.93
C TYR A 151 22.53 -5.82 8.98
N HIS A 152 22.51 -6.24 10.25
CA HIS A 152 22.30 -5.39 11.42
C HIS A 152 23.63 -4.93 12.03
N ILE A 153 23.75 -3.64 12.25
CA ILE A 153 24.91 -3.01 12.88
C ILE A 153 24.48 -2.46 14.25
N ASN A 154 25.10 -2.93 15.31
CA ASN A 154 24.87 -2.46 16.68
C ASN A 154 25.50 -1.08 16.92
N LYS A 155 24.89 -0.03 16.33
CA LYS A 155 25.24 1.36 16.58
C LYS A 155 23.96 2.12 16.89
N TRP A 156 23.98 2.99 17.92
CA TRP A 156 22.78 3.67 18.47
C TRP A 156 21.73 2.64 18.91
N ASN A 157 20.51 2.73 18.44
CA ASN A 157 19.48 1.69 18.64
C ASN A 157 19.36 0.73 17.44
N GLY A 158 20.36 0.66 16.61
CA GLY A 158 20.46 -0.23 15.47
C GLY A 158 20.48 0.48 14.14
N ILE A 159 21.25 -0.08 13.21
CA ILE A 159 21.24 0.28 11.80
C ILE A 159 21.06 -1.03 11.02
N ASN A 160 20.12 -1.07 10.09
CA ASN A 160 19.93 -2.20 9.19
C ASN A 160 20.19 -1.74 7.76
N ILE A 161 20.87 -2.57 6.99
CA ILE A 161 21.05 -2.38 5.55
C ILE A 161 20.48 -3.61 4.88
N ASP A 162 19.42 -3.44 4.11
CA ASP A 162 18.66 -4.54 3.52
C ASP A 162 18.49 -4.31 2.01
N ALA A 163 18.51 -5.39 1.22
CA ALA A 163 18.24 -5.39 -0.21
C ALA A 163 17.25 -6.50 -0.58
N GLY A 164 16.32 -6.20 -1.47
CA GLY A 164 15.32 -7.15 -1.94
C GLY A 164 13.96 -6.53 -2.19
N MET A 165 12.92 -7.30 -1.89
CA MET A 165 11.52 -6.91 -2.01
C MET A 165 10.91 -6.64 -0.64
N PHE A 166 10.22 -5.52 -0.51
CA PHE A 166 9.67 -5.00 0.73
C PHE A 166 8.23 -4.56 0.58
N MET A 167 7.46 -4.58 1.68
CA MET A 167 6.25 -3.78 1.76
C MET A 167 6.60 -2.29 1.69
N SER A 168 5.65 -1.50 1.17
CA SER A 168 5.83 -0.06 1.01
C SER A 168 6.14 0.64 2.33
N TYR A 169 6.97 1.68 2.26
CA TYR A 169 7.15 2.64 3.34
C TYR A 169 6.21 3.84 3.22
N ILE A 170 5.51 3.99 2.09
CA ILE A 170 4.54 5.05 1.82
C ILE A 170 3.16 4.56 2.24
N GLY A 171 2.41 5.40 2.93
CA GLY A 171 1.09 5.08 3.46
C GLY A 171 1.12 4.69 4.94
N LEU A 172 0.00 4.91 5.61
CA LEU A 172 -0.21 4.54 7.00
C LEU A 172 -0.63 3.09 7.15
N ASN A 173 -1.45 2.60 6.22
CA ASN A 173 -2.04 1.26 6.27
C ASN A 173 -1.00 0.20 5.95
N SER A 174 -1.05 -0.90 6.70
CA SER A 174 -0.25 -2.08 6.41
C SER A 174 -0.82 -2.83 5.21
N TYR A 175 0.06 -3.47 4.45
CA TYR A 175 -0.31 -4.45 3.45
C TYR A 175 -1.03 -5.66 4.05
N TYR A 176 -0.70 -6.01 5.28
CA TYR A 176 -1.28 -7.12 6.03
C TYR A 176 -2.56 -6.69 6.71
N GLN A 177 -3.71 -7.15 6.22
CA GLN A 177 -5.03 -6.75 6.72
C GLN A 177 -5.26 -6.93 8.23
N PRO A 178 -4.73 -7.96 8.90
CA PRO A 178 -4.85 -8.07 10.35
C PRO A 178 -4.25 -6.89 11.15
N GLU A 179 -3.45 -6.04 10.50
CA GLU A 179 -2.78 -4.90 11.12
C GLU A 179 -3.54 -3.58 10.92
N ASN A 180 -4.63 -3.57 10.16
CA ASN A 180 -5.38 -2.35 9.81
C ASN A 180 -6.64 -2.19 10.67
N TRP A 181 -7.06 -0.94 10.83
CA TRP A 181 -8.29 -0.59 11.55
C TRP A 181 -9.55 -0.84 10.73
N GLU A 182 -9.48 -0.69 9.42
CA GLU A 182 -10.52 -0.94 8.42
C GLU A 182 -10.09 -2.06 7.46
N TYR A 183 -11.03 -2.62 6.72
CA TYR A 183 -10.75 -3.61 5.68
C TYR A 183 -10.57 -2.94 4.31
N GLN A 184 -11.54 -2.13 3.90
CA GLN A 184 -11.44 -1.33 2.68
C GLN A 184 -10.71 -0.03 3.00
N ALA A 185 -9.49 0.09 2.53
CA ALA A 185 -8.75 1.32 2.64
C ALA A 185 -9.48 2.49 1.96
N SER A 186 -9.31 3.71 2.48
CA SER A 186 -9.76 4.93 1.81
C SER A 186 -9.11 5.08 0.43
N PHE A 187 -9.69 5.89 -0.44
CA PHE A 187 -9.09 6.29 -1.71
C PHE A 187 -7.64 6.75 -1.56
N THR A 188 -7.31 7.44 -0.46
CA THR A 188 -5.94 7.86 -0.13
C THR A 188 -5.00 6.65 -0.11
N SER A 189 -5.28 5.65 0.72
CA SER A 189 -4.44 4.45 0.86
C SER A 189 -4.47 3.52 -0.35
N ASP A 190 -5.64 3.34 -1.00
CA ASP A 190 -5.74 2.50 -2.18
C ASP A 190 -4.89 3.01 -3.36
N ASN A 191 -4.58 4.30 -3.37
CA ASN A 191 -3.78 4.94 -4.41
C ASN A 191 -2.32 5.19 -4.02
N THR A 192 -1.87 4.67 -2.88
CA THR A 192 -0.45 4.59 -2.52
C THR A 192 0.16 3.23 -2.90
N PRO A 193 1.48 3.12 -3.02
CA PRO A 193 2.11 1.85 -3.41
C PRO A 193 2.13 0.86 -2.24
N TRP A 194 2.07 -0.43 -2.56
CA TRP A 194 2.04 -1.51 -1.56
C TRP A 194 3.35 -2.28 -1.46
N PHE A 195 4.23 -2.21 -2.46
CA PHE A 195 5.51 -2.90 -2.43
C PHE A 195 6.59 -2.15 -3.20
N PHE A 196 7.85 -2.44 -2.85
CA PHE A 196 9.02 -1.91 -3.53
C PHE A 196 10.11 -2.98 -3.65
N ASN A 197 10.84 -2.95 -4.76
CA ASN A 197 12.10 -3.67 -4.92
C ASN A 197 13.26 -2.67 -4.87
N GLY A 198 14.26 -2.93 -4.03
CA GLY A 198 15.38 -2.00 -3.91
C GLY A 198 16.30 -2.27 -2.73
N VAL A 199 16.87 -1.19 -2.24
CA VAL A 199 17.75 -1.15 -1.07
C VAL A 199 17.21 -0.12 -0.09
N ARG A 200 17.20 -0.47 1.20
CA ARG A 200 16.91 0.47 2.28
C ARG A 200 17.98 0.46 3.34
N ILE A 201 18.11 1.57 4.04
CA ILE A 201 18.90 1.67 5.26
C ILE A 201 17.95 2.13 6.36
N GLN A 202 17.76 1.34 7.42
CA GLN A 202 17.00 1.74 8.61
C GLN A 202 17.97 2.22 9.67
N ILE A 203 17.82 3.46 10.09
CA ILE A 203 18.66 4.09 11.11
C ILE A 203 17.76 4.42 12.30
N HIS A 204 18.08 3.88 13.47
CA HIS A 204 17.40 4.16 14.74
C HIS A 204 18.35 4.96 15.67
N PRO A 205 18.36 6.32 15.60
CA PRO A 205 19.24 7.13 16.43
C PRO A 205 19.00 6.92 17.94
N ASN A 206 17.74 6.70 18.29
CA ASN A 206 17.26 6.32 19.62
C ASN A 206 15.94 5.54 19.49
N LYS A 207 15.34 5.15 20.61
CA LYS A 207 14.10 4.34 20.64
C LYS A 207 12.85 5.03 20.08
N ASN A 208 12.91 6.32 19.83
CA ASN A 208 11.76 7.10 19.39
C ASN A 208 11.81 7.46 17.90
N TRP A 209 12.96 7.41 17.27
CA TRP A 209 13.17 7.84 15.91
C TRP A 209 13.62 6.72 14.98
N LYS A 210 13.04 6.67 13.81
CA LYS A 210 13.51 5.91 12.65
C LYS A 210 13.70 6.85 11.46
N ILE A 211 14.86 6.75 10.79
CA ILE A 211 15.17 7.43 9.54
C ILE A 211 15.51 6.35 8.53
N GLU A 212 14.85 6.35 7.38
CA GLU A 212 14.93 5.23 6.46
C GLU A 212 15.03 5.71 5.00
N PRO A 213 16.23 6.01 4.49
CA PRO A 213 16.46 6.28 3.07
C PRO A 213 16.35 5.02 2.22
N TRP A 214 15.82 5.18 0.99
CA TRP A 214 15.56 4.14 0.03
C TRP A 214 16.07 4.48 -1.36
N ILE A 215 16.53 3.44 -2.07
CA ILE A 215 16.74 3.45 -3.53
C ILE A 215 15.93 2.27 -4.06
N ILE A 216 14.97 2.51 -4.95
CA ILE A 216 14.01 1.51 -5.41
C ILE A 216 13.92 1.48 -6.94
N ASN A 217 13.43 0.37 -7.48
CA ASN A 217 13.27 0.24 -8.93
C ASN A 217 12.24 1.23 -9.48
N GLY A 218 11.14 1.46 -8.78
CA GLY A 218 10.09 2.39 -9.19
C GLY A 218 8.83 2.24 -8.33
N TRP A 219 7.83 3.06 -8.61
CA TRP A 219 6.56 3.09 -7.89
C TRP A 219 5.75 1.81 -8.13
N GLN A 220 5.60 0.98 -7.09
CA GLN A 220 4.85 -0.28 -7.13
C GLN A 220 5.19 -1.14 -8.37
N SER A 221 6.46 -1.32 -8.64
CA SER A 221 6.92 -2.13 -9.77
C SER A 221 8.10 -3.00 -9.39
N TYR A 222 8.12 -4.21 -9.89
CA TYR A 222 9.25 -5.13 -9.73
C TYR A 222 10.46 -4.69 -10.55
N GLY A 223 10.24 -4.07 -11.70
CA GLY A 223 11.27 -3.54 -12.59
C GLY A 223 11.32 -2.02 -12.61
N LYS A 224 12.38 -1.47 -13.17
CA LYS A 224 12.51 -0.03 -13.37
C LYS A 224 11.65 0.45 -14.55
N PHE A 225 11.01 1.61 -14.40
CA PHE A 225 10.28 2.27 -15.50
C PHE A 225 11.23 2.87 -16.55
N ASN A 226 12.33 3.47 -16.11
CA ASN A 226 13.31 4.14 -16.93
C ASN A 226 14.74 3.81 -16.44
N SER A 227 15.76 4.48 -16.97
CA SER A 227 17.16 4.25 -16.62
C SER A 227 17.48 4.61 -15.17
N MET A 228 16.82 5.63 -14.60
CA MET A 228 17.05 6.06 -13.22
C MET A 228 16.17 5.26 -12.24
N PRO A 229 16.71 4.87 -11.06
CA PRO A 229 15.91 4.35 -9.98
C PRO A 229 15.06 5.45 -9.33
N GLY A 230 14.02 5.05 -8.60
CA GLY A 230 13.35 5.91 -7.65
C GLY A 230 14.17 6.09 -6.38
N VAL A 231 14.04 7.24 -5.74
CA VAL A 231 14.66 7.54 -4.46
C VAL A 231 13.61 8.09 -3.50
N GLY A 232 13.79 7.82 -2.22
CA GLY A 232 12.86 8.33 -1.23
C GLY A 232 13.26 7.96 0.19
N GLY A 233 12.29 8.01 1.09
CA GLY A 233 12.52 7.62 2.46
C GLY A 233 11.38 7.93 3.40
N ASN A 234 11.54 7.41 4.60
CA ASN A 234 10.63 7.57 5.71
C ASN A 234 11.36 8.20 6.90
N ILE A 235 10.70 9.10 7.59
CA ILE A 235 11.09 9.54 8.93
C ILE A 235 9.89 9.29 9.84
N THR A 236 10.09 8.50 10.89
CA THR A 236 9.06 8.19 11.87
C THR A 236 9.53 8.61 13.26
N TYR A 237 8.65 9.28 13.97
CA TYR A 237 8.75 9.54 15.41
C TYR A 237 7.63 8.80 16.14
N MET A 238 7.96 8.16 17.27
CA MET A 238 7.00 7.60 18.20
C MET A 238 7.38 8.01 19.62
N SER A 239 6.41 8.53 20.38
CA SER A 239 6.60 8.85 21.79
C SER A 239 6.92 7.60 22.61
N SER A 240 7.68 7.75 23.70
CA SER A 240 8.13 6.62 24.53
C SER A 240 6.96 5.83 25.16
N ASN A 241 5.80 6.45 25.35
CA ASN A 241 4.59 5.80 25.84
C ASN A 241 3.68 5.27 24.71
N SER A 242 4.13 5.34 23.44
CA SER A 242 3.41 4.93 22.25
C SER A 242 2.03 5.58 22.06
N ASN A 243 1.78 6.73 22.71
CA ASN A 243 0.50 7.44 22.56
C ASN A 243 0.48 8.37 21.35
N PHE A 244 1.65 8.69 20.78
CA PHE A 244 1.78 9.57 19.63
C PHE A 244 2.77 8.99 18.64
N LYS A 245 2.39 8.92 17.38
CA LYS A 245 3.25 8.57 16.24
C LYS A 245 3.04 9.60 15.14
N ALA A 246 4.12 10.10 14.57
CA ALA A 246 4.13 10.90 13.37
C ALA A 246 5.09 10.31 12.35
N LEU A 247 4.73 10.34 11.08
CA LEU A 247 5.59 9.88 10.01
C LEU A 247 5.45 10.77 8.78
N THR A 248 6.55 10.90 8.03
CA THR A 248 6.59 11.52 6.72
C THR A 248 7.31 10.57 5.77
N ASN A 249 6.69 10.33 4.64
CA ASN A 249 7.18 9.48 3.57
C ASN A 249 7.36 10.33 2.32
N ASN A 250 8.48 10.22 1.64
CA ASN A 250 8.74 11.00 0.44
C ASN A 250 9.29 10.10 -0.66
N TYR A 251 8.90 10.38 -1.89
CA TYR A 251 9.34 9.67 -3.08
C TYR A 251 9.62 10.63 -4.24
N TYR A 252 10.64 10.32 -5.01
CA TYR A 252 10.96 10.96 -6.27
C TYR A 252 11.45 9.94 -7.29
N GLY A 253 10.85 9.93 -8.48
CA GLY A 253 11.21 8.96 -9.52
C GLY A 253 10.68 9.31 -10.91
N THR A 254 10.89 8.39 -11.85
CA THR A 254 10.44 8.50 -13.25
C THR A 254 9.60 7.27 -13.58
N ASP A 255 8.31 7.30 -13.27
CA ASP A 255 7.43 6.11 -13.28
C ASP A 255 6.49 6.05 -14.49
N ALA A 256 6.71 6.87 -15.50
CA ALA A 256 6.06 6.71 -16.79
C ALA A 256 7.01 5.99 -17.76
N GLY A 257 6.67 4.77 -18.14
CA GLY A 257 7.51 3.95 -19.01
C GLY A 257 7.78 4.62 -20.35
N GLY A 258 9.07 4.72 -20.73
CA GLY A 258 9.48 5.38 -21.97
C GLY A 258 9.53 6.91 -21.92
N LEU A 259 9.17 7.53 -20.78
CA LEU A 259 9.19 8.98 -20.58
C LEU A 259 10.15 9.37 -19.44
N PRO A 260 11.47 9.27 -19.62
CA PRO A 260 12.45 9.51 -18.56
C PRO A 260 12.46 10.96 -18.03
N ASP A 261 11.92 11.90 -18.79
CA ASP A 261 11.82 13.30 -18.39
C ASP A 261 10.57 13.59 -17.54
N ARG A 262 9.62 12.66 -17.48
CA ARG A 262 8.44 12.77 -16.61
C ARG A 262 8.83 12.39 -15.18
N LYS A 263 8.89 13.39 -14.31
CA LYS A 263 9.28 13.26 -12.91
C LYS A 263 8.06 13.22 -12.02
N ARG A 264 8.03 12.26 -11.08
CA ARG A 264 7.03 12.18 -10.02
C ARG A 264 7.65 12.56 -8.69
N PHE A 265 6.96 13.42 -7.95
CA PHE A 265 7.19 13.65 -6.52
C PHE A 265 5.93 13.25 -5.76
N HIS A 266 6.10 12.60 -4.60
CA HIS A 266 5.00 12.23 -3.72
C HIS A 266 5.43 12.36 -2.26
N SER A 267 4.52 12.87 -1.41
CA SER A 267 4.71 13.02 0.02
C SER A 267 3.45 12.57 0.76
N ASP A 268 3.57 11.55 1.61
CA ASP A 268 2.54 11.02 2.48
C ASP A 268 2.91 11.31 3.93
N ASN A 269 2.01 11.93 4.69
CA ASN A 269 2.28 12.38 6.04
C ASN A 269 1.15 11.96 6.97
N SER A 270 1.49 11.28 8.07
CA SER A 270 0.50 10.73 8.97
C SER A 270 0.81 11.03 10.42
N VAL A 271 -0.25 11.16 11.20
CA VAL A 271 -0.20 11.20 12.67
C VAL A 271 -1.21 10.22 13.24
N LEU A 272 -0.81 9.55 14.33
CA LEU A 272 -1.68 8.70 15.14
C LEU A 272 -1.61 9.16 16.58
N VAL A 273 -2.76 9.25 17.23
CA VAL A 273 -2.85 9.68 18.63
C VAL A 273 -3.77 8.73 19.38
N ARG A 274 -3.23 8.04 20.39
CA ARG A 274 -4.00 7.31 21.37
C ARG A 274 -4.28 8.23 22.56
N TYR A 275 -5.49 8.77 22.61
CA TYR A 275 -5.87 9.78 23.58
C TYR A 275 -6.56 9.22 24.83
N TYR A 276 -6.88 7.91 24.83
CA TYR A 276 -7.39 7.20 25.98
C TYR A 276 -6.81 5.78 26.05
N ASN A 277 -6.35 5.35 27.24
CA ASN A 277 -5.75 4.02 27.43
C ASN A 277 -6.00 3.49 28.84
N LYS A 278 -6.97 2.57 28.97
CA LYS A 278 -7.26 1.78 30.16
C LYS A 278 -7.51 0.32 29.75
N PRO A 279 -6.47 -0.45 29.39
CA PRO A 279 -6.59 -1.74 28.71
C PRO A 279 -7.44 -2.76 29.48
N GLU A 280 -7.47 -2.68 30.79
CA GLU A 280 -8.24 -3.62 31.65
C GLU A 280 -9.71 -3.23 31.82
N SER A 281 -10.15 -2.10 31.26
CA SER A 281 -11.56 -1.67 31.38
C SER A 281 -12.49 -2.62 30.63
N LYS A 282 -13.58 -3.03 31.30
CA LYS A 282 -14.68 -3.78 30.68
C LYS A 282 -15.54 -2.92 29.75
N GLY A 283 -15.60 -1.62 30.00
CA GLY A 283 -16.18 -0.63 29.10
C GLY A 283 -15.18 -0.23 28.02
N ILE A 284 -15.07 1.08 27.74
CA ILE A 284 -14.07 1.61 26.82
C ILE A 284 -12.68 1.35 27.39
N SER A 285 -11.83 0.68 26.60
CA SER A 285 -10.46 0.31 26.99
C SER A 285 -9.41 1.19 26.33
N ARG A 286 -9.60 1.58 25.07
CA ARG A 286 -8.70 2.48 24.33
C ARG A 286 -9.49 3.35 23.38
N MET A 287 -8.93 4.52 23.04
CA MET A 287 -9.42 5.36 21.95
C MET A 287 -8.23 6.00 21.24
N ALA A 288 -8.25 5.94 19.92
CA ALA A 288 -7.20 6.51 19.09
C ALA A 288 -7.79 7.10 17.82
N PHE A 289 -7.11 8.09 17.24
CA PHE A 289 -7.38 8.56 15.90
C PHE A 289 -6.12 8.57 15.05
N SER A 290 -6.30 8.49 13.75
CA SER A 290 -5.26 8.70 12.75
C SER A 290 -5.71 9.75 11.75
N PHE A 291 -4.73 10.50 11.25
CA PHE A 291 -4.90 11.42 10.13
C PHE A 291 -3.76 11.20 9.15
N THR A 292 -4.07 11.14 7.87
CA THR A 292 -3.08 11.10 6.78
C THR A 292 -3.41 12.18 5.77
N GLY A 293 -2.40 12.92 5.34
CA GLY A 293 -2.46 13.86 4.23
C GLY A 293 -1.43 13.49 3.17
N ASP A 294 -1.88 13.32 1.94
CA ASP A 294 -1.09 12.92 0.79
C ASP A 294 -1.06 13.99 -0.27
N PHE A 295 0.10 14.18 -0.86
CA PHE A 295 0.29 15.12 -1.93
C PHE A 295 1.34 14.63 -2.92
N GLY A 296 1.04 14.72 -4.22
CA GLY A 296 2.00 14.38 -5.25
C GLY A 296 1.71 15.08 -6.57
N PHE A 297 2.70 15.13 -7.44
CA PHE A 297 2.56 15.68 -8.77
C PHE A 297 3.56 15.09 -9.74
N GLU A 298 3.26 15.20 -11.04
CA GLU A 298 4.19 14.88 -12.12
C GLU A 298 4.51 16.12 -12.94
N LYS A 299 5.76 16.22 -13.42
CA LYS A 299 6.25 17.33 -14.25
C LYS A 299 7.20 16.83 -15.32
N GLY A 300 7.14 17.44 -16.52
CA GLY A 300 7.92 17.05 -17.68
C GLY A 300 7.26 15.93 -18.49
N GLY A 301 7.86 15.54 -19.63
CA GLY A 301 7.31 14.48 -20.48
C GLY A 301 5.86 14.73 -20.94
N GLY A 302 5.52 15.98 -21.24
CA GLY A 302 4.18 16.36 -21.71
C GLY A 302 3.16 16.71 -20.64
N VAL A 303 3.55 16.72 -19.33
CA VAL A 303 2.63 17.09 -18.24
C VAL A 303 3.17 18.26 -17.41
N ASN A 304 2.27 19.01 -16.82
CA ASN A 304 2.59 20.18 -16.01
C ASN A 304 1.73 20.20 -14.75
N GLY A 305 2.21 19.53 -13.71
CA GLY A 305 1.65 19.34 -12.38
C GLY A 305 0.32 20.01 -12.08
N PHE A 306 0.34 21.30 -11.81
CA PHE A 306 -0.83 22.06 -11.34
C PHE A 306 -1.58 22.82 -12.42
N LYS A 307 -1.02 22.93 -13.63
CA LYS A 307 -1.72 23.57 -14.72
C LYS A 307 -2.54 22.56 -15.48
N ASP A 308 -3.78 22.90 -15.75
CA ASP A 308 -4.55 22.21 -16.76
C ASP A 308 -3.74 22.30 -18.07
N GLY A 309 -3.52 21.16 -18.71
CA GLY A 309 -2.92 21.11 -20.03
C GLY A 309 -3.84 21.73 -21.05
N ASP A 310 -3.32 21.94 -22.24
CA ASP A 310 -4.17 22.18 -23.41
C ASP A 310 -4.91 20.87 -23.78
N SER A 311 -5.72 20.94 -24.84
CA SER A 311 -6.49 19.77 -25.32
C SER A 311 -5.63 18.53 -25.66
N VAL A 312 -4.31 18.70 -25.77
CA VAL A 312 -3.36 17.64 -26.07
C VAL A 312 -2.74 17.04 -24.79
N GLN A 313 -2.55 17.85 -23.75
CA GLN A 313 -1.87 17.45 -22.51
C GLN A 313 -2.83 16.91 -21.42
N GLY A 314 -4.12 17.15 -21.57
CA GLY A 314 -5.12 16.72 -20.61
C GLY A 314 -5.12 17.51 -19.29
N PRO A 315 -5.86 17.04 -18.27
CA PRO A 315 -5.95 17.73 -16.98
C PRO A 315 -4.63 17.69 -16.20
N ALA A 316 -4.52 18.59 -15.22
CA ALA A 316 -3.35 18.71 -14.35
C ALA A 316 -2.99 17.38 -13.68
N GLN A 317 -1.70 17.04 -13.68
CA GLN A 317 -1.17 15.78 -13.12
C GLN A 317 -0.69 16.00 -11.67
N TYR A 318 -1.64 16.12 -10.74
CA TYR A 318 -1.38 16.13 -9.31
C TYR A 318 -2.38 15.27 -8.56
N PHE A 319 -2.01 14.93 -7.35
CA PHE A 319 -2.79 14.18 -6.40
C PHE A 319 -2.76 14.93 -5.07
N ALA A 320 -3.91 15.13 -4.46
CA ALA A 320 -4.02 15.62 -3.10
C ALA A 320 -5.16 14.89 -2.41
N SER A 321 -4.90 14.33 -1.24
CA SER A 321 -5.89 13.59 -0.48
C SER A 321 -5.69 13.72 1.02
N ALA A 322 -6.72 13.41 1.77
CA ALA A 322 -6.68 13.29 3.21
C ALA A 322 -7.63 12.20 3.68
N MET A 323 -7.25 11.48 4.72
CA MET A 323 -8.13 10.54 5.41
C MET A 323 -8.01 10.70 6.92
N ILE A 324 -9.10 10.40 7.62
CA ILE A 324 -9.16 10.41 9.08
C ILE A 324 -9.95 9.19 9.55
N TYR A 325 -9.44 8.53 10.59
CA TYR A 325 -10.12 7.42 11.26
C TYR A 325 -10.08 7.59 12.76
N ASN A 326 -11.17 7.19 13.43
CA ASN A 326 -11.23 7.07 14.86
C ASN A 326 -11.61 5.65 15.23
N ARG A 327 -10.90 5.06 16.20
CA ARG A 327 -11.15 3.71 16.67
C ARG A 327 -11.30 3.68 18.18
N ILE A 328 -12.34 3.00 18.63
CA ILE A 328 -12.69 2.81 20.04
C ILE A 328 -12.65 1.32 20.34
N TRP A 329 -11.84 0.93 21.30
CA TRP A 329 -11.78 -0.46 21.80
C TRP A 329 -12.54 -0.57 23.11
N PHE A 330 -13.21 -1.69 23.31
CA PHE A 330 -13.97 -2.00 24.52
C PHE A 330 -13.88 -3.48 24.89
N ALA A 331 -14.46 -3.85 26.03
CA ALA A 331 -14.43 -5.21 26.57
C ALA A 331 -13.00 -5.76 26.71
N LYS A 332 -12.09 -4.98 27.33
CA LYS A 332 -10.65 -5.30 27.44
C LYS A 332 -10.00 -5.48 26.06
N SER A 333 -10.36 -4.62 25.11
CA SER A 333 -9.91 -4.63 23.71
C SER A 333 -10.28 -5.89 22.91
N LYS A 334 -11.28 -6.67 23.38
CA LYS A 334 -11.81 -7.80 22.61
C LYS A 334 -12.80 -7.39 21.53
N CYS A 335 -13.28 -6.16 21.58
CA CYS A 335 -14.11 -5.56 20.55
C CYS A 335 -13.58 -4.21 20.18
N ALA A 336 -13.81 -3.78 18.95
CA ALA A 336 -13.50 -2.44 18.51
C ALA A 336 -14.49 -1.94 17.47
N TRP A 337 -14.73 -0.64 17.50
CA TRP A 337 -15.49 0.08 16.49
C TRP A 337 -14.63 1.15 15.86
N THR A 338 -14.58 1.16 14.53
CA THR A 338 -13.86 2.16 13.75
C THR A 338 -14.85 2.93 12.88
N ILE A 339 -14.64 4.23 12.75
CA ILE A 339 -15.32 5.08 11.78
C ILE A 339 -14.31 6.03 11.17
N GLY A 340 -14.40 6.25 9.88
CA GLY A 340 -13.52 7.16 9.17
C GLY A 340 -13.79 7.21 7.69
N GLY A 341 -12.89 7.83 6.96
CA GLY A 341 -12.96 7.99 5.53
C GLY A 341 -12.01 9.05 5.03
N GLY A 342 -12.12 9.40 3.76
CA GLY A 342 -11.23 10.36 3.14
C GLY A 342 -11.79 11.07 1.92
N VAL A 343 -11.00 12.01 1.44
CA VAL A 343 -11.28 12.79 0.23
C VAL A 343 -10.04 12.80 -0.65
N MET A 344 -10.25 12.81 -1.95
CA MET A 344 -9.17 12.80 -2.93
C MET A 344 -9.50 13.69 -4.13
N THR A 345 -8.51 14.42 -4.62
CA THR A 345 -8.51 15.04 -5.94
C THR A 345 -7.32 14.54 -6.75
N ASN A 346 -7.58 14.04 -7.94
CA ASN A 346 -6.56 13.50 -8.85
C ASN A 346 -6.99 13.79 -10.31
N PRO A 347 -6.98 15.06 -10.71
CA PRO A 347 -7.61 15.49 -11.96
C PRO A 347 -7.00 14.82 -13.19
N GLY A 348 -5.72 14.52 -13.18
CA GLY A 348 -5.02 13.81 -14.25
C GLY A 348 -5.00 12.30 -14.13
N ARG A 349 -5.54 11.75 -13.05
CA ARG A 349 -5.66 10.30 -12.81
C ARG A 349 -4.32 9.55 -12.76
N TYR A 350 -3.26 10.21 -12.30
CA TYR A 350 -1.92 9.60 -12.34
C TYR A 350 -1.72 8.47 -11.32
N LEU A 351 -2.54 8.40 -10.27
CA LEU A 351 -2.48 7.36 -9.22
C LEU A 351 -3.81 6.59 -9.05
N VAL A 352 -4.77 6.74 -9.92
CA VAL A 352 -6.06 6.06 -9.78
C VAL A 352 -5.96 4.58 -10.16
N LEU A 353 -6.52 3.71 -9.32
CA LEU A 353 -6.71 2.30 -9.63
C LEU A 353 -7.77 2.13 -10.71
N TYR A 354 -7.37 1.62 -11.85
CA TYR A 354 -8.28 1.33 -12.94
C TYR A 354 -9.13 0.08 -12.63
N PRO A 355 -10.41 0.04 -13.06
CA PRO A 355 -11.15 -1.20 -13.09
C PRO A 355 -10.36 -2.28 -13.81
N THR A 356 -10.29 -3.47 -13.22
CA THR A 356 -9.73 -4.62 -13.92
C THR A 356 -10.72 -5.07 -14.97
N GLY A 357 -10.31 -5.13 -16.21
CA GLY A 357 -11.11 -5.60 -17.32
C GLY A 357 -10.25 -6.20 -18.40
N GLN A 358 -10.87 -6.95 -19.28
CA GLN A 358 -10.24 -7.32 -20.55
C GLN A 358 -9.97 -6.05 -21.37
N ALA A 359 -9.05 -6.16 -22.33
CA ALA A 359 -8.68 -5.04 -23.18
C ALA A 359 -9.91 -4.24 -23.64
N SER A 360 -10.00 -2.99 -23.22
CA SER A 360 -11.03 -2.09 -23.70
C SER A 360 -10.79 -1.79 -25.18
N PRO A 361 -11.82 -1.79 -26.01
CA PRO A 361 -11.69 -1.29 -27.37
C PRO A 361 -11.44 0.22 -27.44
N LEU A 362 -11.48 0.94 -26.28
CA LEU A 362 -11.18 2.36 -26.24
C LEU A 362 -9.67 2.58 -26.12
N PRO A 363 -9.10 3.53 -26.88
CA PRO A 363 -7.69 3.85 -26.78
C PRO A 363 -7.32 4.27 -25.35
N ASN A 364 -6.17 3.82 -24.86
CA ASN A 364 -5.61 4.34 -23.64
C ASN A 364 -5.23 5.82 -23.86
N PRO A 365 -5.74 6.80 -23.08
CA PRO A 365 -5.43 8.21 -23.32
C PRO A 365 -3.97 8.55 -23.05
N ASN A 366 -3.29 7.74 -22.25
CA ASN A 366 -1.84 7.89 -22.03
C ASN A 366 -1.01 7.20 -23.13
N ASN A 367 -1.64 6.33 -23.92
CA ASN A 367 -1.04 5.70 -25.08
C ASN A 367 -2.15 5.28 -26.07
N PRO A 368 -2.55 6.17 -26.99
CA PRO A 368 -3.66 5.94 -27.91
C PRO A 368 -3.44 4.78 -28.89
N THR A 369 -2.25 4.21 -28.93
CA THR A 369 -1.92 3.05 -29.76
C THR A 369 -2.12 1.71 -29.05
N THR A 370 -2.38 1.70 -27.74
CA THR A 370 -2.60 0.49 -26.96
C THR A 370 -4.06 0.39 -26.51
N THR A 371 -4.64 -0.77 -26.68
CA THR A 371 -6.00 -1.12 -26.26
C THR A 371 -6.01 -1.83 -24.90
N GLU A 372 -5.13 -1.46 -24.01
CA GLU A 372 -4.98 -2.14 -22.72
C GLU A 372 -5.97 -1.65 -21.67
N GLY A 373 -6.79 -2.57 -21.20
CA GLY A 373 -7.69 -2.39 -20.06
C GLY A 373 -8.99 -1.67 -20.40
N ALA A 374 -10.03 -1.96 -19.64
CA ALA A 374 -11.27 -1.16 -19.68
C ALA A 374 -10.91 0.29 -19.31
N PHE A 375 -11.33 1.22 -20.16
CA PHE A 375 -11.17 2.63 -19.88
C PHE A 375 -12.12 3.02 -18.74
N PRO A 376 -11.63 3.37 -17.56
CA PRO A 376 -12.45 3.30 -16.36
C PRO A 376 -13.27 4.54 -16.09
N PHE A 377 -13.08 5.58 -16.83
CA PHE A 377 -13.66 6.86 -16.47
C PHE A 377 -14.43 7.39 -17.67
N SER A 378 -15.30 8.33 -17.46
CA SER A 378 -16.19 8.88 -18.47
C SER A 378 -15.55 8.97 -19.86
N ALA A 379 -16.35 8.83 -20.89
CA ALA A 379 -15.92 8.95 -22.29
C ALA A 379 -15.39 10.34 -22.65
N ASN A 380 -15.57 11.32 -21.76
CA ASN A 380 -15.14 12.69 -22.01
C ASN A 380 -13.68 12.89 -21.63
N VAL A 381 -12.87 13.23 -22.58
CA VAL A 381 -11.50 13.66 -22.35
C VAL A 381 -11.53 14.95 -21.52
N GLY A 382 -10.79 14.98 -20.41
CA GLY A 382 -10.71 16.16 -19.56
C GLY A 382 -11.56 16.13 -18.28
N ASP A 383 -12.47 15.19 -18.11
CA ASP A 383 -13.17 15.03 -16.84
C ASP A 383 -12.20 14.76 -15.70
N LYS A 384 -12.26 15.60 -14.65
CA LYS A 384 -11.37 15.50 -13.49
C LYS A 384 -11.86 14.44 -12.52
N PHE A 385 -10.95 13.58 -12.05
CA PHE A 385 -11.27 12.60 -11.02
C PHE A 385 -11.18 13.23 -9.63
N GLN A 386 -12.27 13.12 -8.87
CA GLN A 386 -12.34 13.44 -7.44
C GLN A 386 -13.17 12.34 -6.78
N GLY A 387 -12.86 12.03 -5.53
CA GLY A 387 -13.60 11.02 -4.79
C GLY A 387 -13.61 11.29 -3.30
N TRP A 388 -14.57 10.69 -2.62
CA TRP A 388 -14.61 10.61 -1.17
C TRP A 388 -15.17 9.27 -0.72
N ASP A 389 -14.87 8.90 0.49
CA ASP A 389 -15.36 7.68 1.10
C ASP A 389 -15.63 7.87 2.58
N ILE A 390 -16.53 7.03 3.10
CA ILE A 390 -16.74 6.85 4.53
C ILE A 390 -16.93 5.36 4.80
N SER A 391 -16.33 4.89 5.89
CA SER A 391 -16.51 3.52 6.35
C SER A 391 -16.77 3.45 7.84
N THR A 392 -17.42 2.37 8.24
CA THR A 392 -17.57 2.01 9.65
C THR A 392 -17.49 0.51 9.79
N ASN A 393 -16.72 0.03 10.76
CA ASN A 393 -16.60 -1.41 11.01
C ASN A 393 -16.63 -1.75 12.49
N PHE A 394 -17.09 -2.94 12.74
CA PHE A 394 -17.05 -3.59 14.04
C PHE A 394 -16.16 -4.82 13.96
N ASP A 395 -15.23 -4.92 14.91
CA ASP A 395 -14.33 -6.05 15.09
C ASP A 395 -14.64 -6.78 16.39
N TRP A 396 -14.70 -8.11 16.29
CA TRP A 396 -14.65 -9.00 17.43
C TRP A 396 -13.33 -9.78 17.41
N MET A 397 -12.53 -9.57 18.47
CA MET A 397 -11.18 -10.11 18.64
C MET A 397 -11.12 -10.95 19.92
N PRO A 398 -11.59 -12.21 19.89
CA PRO A 398 -11.61 -13.05 21.10
C PRO A 398 -10.22 -13.27 21.70
N ASN A 399 -9.18 -13.23 20.86
CA ASN A 399 -7.77 -13.23 21.23
C ASN A 399 -6.94 -12.42 20.21
N GLN A 400 -5.63 -12.37 20.38
CA GLN A 400 -4.72 -11.60 19.51
C GLN A 400 -4.51 -12.22 18.12
N SER A 401 -4.91 -13.46 17.91
CA SER A 401 -4.64 -14.21 16.67
C SER A 401 -5.77 -14.14 15.66
N ILE A 402 -6.99 -13.76 16.06
CA ILE A 402 -8.13 -13.77 15.14
C ILE A 402 -9.00 -12.54 15.33
N THR A 403 -9.44 -11.98 14.22
CA THR A 403 -10.40 -10.86 14.15
C THR A 403 -11.53 -11.26 13.20
N PHE A 404 -12.77 -11.19 13.70
CA PHE A 404 -13.97 -11.22 12.88
C PHE A 404 -14.41 -9.77 12.67
N ARG A 405 -14.46 -9.35 11.41
CA ARG A 405 -14.78 -7.97 11.01
C ARG A 405 -16.03 -7.94 10.16
N ILE A 406 -16.90 -6.98 10.45
CA ILE A 406 -17.95 -6.57 9.53
C ILE A 406 -17.80 -5.08 9.27
N GLU A 407 -17.82 -4.68 8.01
CA GLU A 407 -17.58 -3.30 7.58
C GLU A 407 -18.62 -2.88 6.56
N PHE A 408 -19.12 -1.65 6.71
CA PHE A 408 -19.89 -0.95 5.69
C PHE A 408 -19.06 0.18 5.12
N VAL A 409 -19.05 0.31 3.80
CA VAL A 409 -18.33 1.35 3.08
C VAL A 409 -19.26 2.03 2.08
N HIS A 410 -19.25 3.36 2.07
CA HIS A 410 -19.80 4.19 1.00
C HIS A 410 -18.66 4.91 0.29
N ARG A 411 -18.68 4.90 -1.04
CA ARG A 411 -17.70 5.59 -1.88
C ARG A 411 -18.38 6.34 -2.99
N GLU A 412 -17.87 7.52 -3.34
CA GLU A 412 -18.38 8.34 -4.42
C GLU A 412 -17.26 8.97 -5.24
N SER A 413 -17.50 9.16 -6.53
CA SER A 413 -16.56 9.78 -7.46
C SER A 413 -17.28 10.79 -8.38
N SER A 414 -16.54 11.81 -8.80
CA SER A 414 -17.04 12.86 -9.70
C SER A 414 -17.41 12.32 -11.11
N VAL A 415 -16.79 11.21 -11.50
CA VAL A 415 -16.97 10.56 -12.78
C VAL A 415 -17.42 9.11 -12.57
N PRO A 416 -18.10 8.46 -13.55
CA PRO A 416 -18.39 7.03 -13.47
C PRO A 416 -17.13 6.21 -13.26
N TYR A 417 -17.09 5.42 -12.18
CA TYR A 417 -15.89 4.70 -11.73
C TYR A 417 -16.17 3.30 -11.20
N PHE A 418 -17.25 3.13 -10.43
CA PHE A 418 -17.60 1.85 -9.82
C PHE A 418 -18.41 0.98 -10.79
N ALA A 419 -18.32 -0.33 -10.60
CA ALA A 419 -19.10 -1.25 -11.43
C ALA A 419 -20.60 -1.07 -11.17
N GLY A 420 -21.36 -0.89 -12.25
CA GLY A 420 -22.81 -0.93 -12.27
C GLY A 420 -23.33 -2.34 -12.51
N ALA A 421 -24.67 -2.50 -12.54
CA ALA A 421 -25.34 -3.80 -12.68
C ALA A 421 -24.98 -4.54 -13.99
N GLY A 422 -24.69 -3.80 -15.06
CA GLY A 422 -24.29 -4.35 -16.36
C GLY A 422 -22.87 -4.93 -16.41
N GLY A 423 -22.08 -4.78 -15.35
CA GLY A 423 -20.72 -5.30 -15.27
C GLY A 423 -19.68 -4.46 -16.02
N VAL A 424 -18.41 -4.82 -15.87
CA VAL A 424 -17.25 -4.05 -16.38
C VAL A 424 -16.36 -4.89 -17.28
N THR A 425 -16.35 -6.20 -17.12
CA THR A 425 -15.44 -7.11 -17.81
C THR A 425 -16.15 -8.00 -18.82
N SER A 426 -17.47 -8.14 -18.72
CA SER A 426 -18.28 -8.99 -19.58
C SER A 426 -19.73 -8.48 -19.64
N GLN A 427 -20.30 -8.45 -20.84
CA GLN A 427 -21.69 -8.05 -21.08
C GLN A 427 -22.74 -9.00 -20.48
N THR A 428 -22.37 -10.24 -20.22
CA THR A 428 -23.27 -11.29 -19.70
C THR A 428 -22.89 -11.80 -18.32
N GLY A 429 -21.83 -11.28 -17.73
CA GLY A 429 -21.21 -11.83 -16.51
C GLY A 429 -20.30 -13.03 -16.76
N PHE A 430 -20.19 -13.51 -17.99
CA PHE A 430 -19.37 -14.67 -18.37
C PHE A 430 -18.34 -14.32 -19.45
N SER A 431 -17.08 -14.50 -19.16
CA SER A 431 -15.94 -14.15 -20.05
C SER A 431 -15.87 -15.00 -21.34
N THR A 432 -16.58 -16.13 -21.42
CA THR A 432 -16.63 -17.00 -22.58
C THR A 432 -17.50 -16.45 -23.72
N THR A 433 -18.34 -15.46 -23.44
CA THR A 433 -19.14 -14.79 -24.45
C THR A 433 -18.28 -13.76 -25.17
N PRO A 434 -18.12 -13.82 -26.51
CA PRO A 434 -17.44 -12.77 -27.25
C PRO A 434 -18.08 -11.41 -26.97
N LEU A 435 -17.24 -10.39 -26.72
CA LEU A 435 -17.73 -9.05 -26.48
C LEU A 435 -18.31 -8.47 -27.75
N ASP A 436 -19.54 -7.90 -27.63
CA ASP A 436 -20.11 -7.04 -28.69
C ASP A 436 -19.16 -5.83 -28.86
N PRO A 437 -18.72 -5.51 -30.08
CA PRO A 437 -17.88 -4.33 -30.32
C PRO A 437 -18.47 -3.01 -29.84
N ASN A 438 -19.81 -2.96 -29.72
CA ASN A 438 -20.52 -1.79 -29.21
C ASN A 438 -20.75 -1.80 -27.70
N TRP A 439 -20.49 -2.92 -27.02
CA TRP A 439 -20.65 -2.98 -25.58
C TRP A 439 -19.65 -2.05 -24.88
N ARG A 440 -20.09 -1.45 -23.80
CA ARG A 440 -19.26 -0.61 -22.94
C ARG A 440 -19.43 -1.05 -21.49
N PRO A 441 -18.38 -0.94 -20.66
CA PRO A 441 -18.48 -1.15 -19.22
C PRO A 441 -19.58 -0.28 -18.61
N ASP A 442 -20.45 -0.88 -17.79
CA ASP A 442 -21.43 -0.16 -17.00
C ASP A 442 -20.75 0.40 -15.75
N LEU A 443 -20.49 1.71 -15.77
CA LEU A 443 -19.84 2.41 -14.65
C LEU A 443 -20.79 3.42 -14.03
N VAL A 444 -20.81 3.47 -12.70
CA VAL A 444 -21.61 4.39 -11.90
C VAL A 444 -20.70 5.22 -10.97
N LYS A 445 -21.24 6.32 -10.43
CA LYS A 445 -20.45 7.28 -9.61
C LYS A 445 -20.36 6.91 -8.15
N SER A 446 -21.21 6.04 -7.65
CA SER A 446 -21.24 5.69 -6.23
C SER A 446 -21.35 4.20 -6.02
N GLU A 447 -20.90 3.75 -4.86
CA GLU A 447 -20.99 2.36 -4.43
C GLU A 447 -21.15 2.27 -2.92
N ASN A 448 -22.05 1.36 -2.50
CA ASN A 448 -22.17 0.88 -1.13
C ASN A 448 -21.74 -0.58 -1.08
N ARG A 449 -20.93 -0.96 -0.06
CA ARG A 449 -20.48 -2.34 0.16
C ARG A 449 -20.68 -2.75 1.59
N ILE A 450 -20.94 -4.04 1.80
CA ILE A 450 -20.75 -4.72 3.06
C ILE A 450 -19.63 -5.74 2.87
N ILE A 451 -18.69 -5.79 3.82
CA ILE A 451 -17.57 -6.72 3.84
C ILE A 451 -17.62 -7.48 5.16
N ALA A 452 -17.62 -8.81 5.08
CA ALA A 452 -17.40 -9.68 6.23
C ALA A 452 -16.05 -10.36 6.08
N ALA A 453 -15.18 -10.31 7.10
CA ALA A 453 -13.83 -10.84 7.01
C ALA A 453 -13.43 -11.63 8.26
N ILE A 454 -12.59 -12.64 8.04
CA ILE A 454 -11.88 -13.38 9.07
C ILE A 454 -10.39 -13.16 8.84
N LEU A 455 -9.76 -12.49 9.79
CA LEU A 455 -8.35 -12.12 9.75
C LEU A 455 -7.60 -12.90 10.82
N PHE A 456 -6.60 -13.64 10.41
CA PHE A 456 -5.81 -14.49 11.29
C PHE A 456 -4.33 -14.13 11.23
N ARG A 457 -3.65 -14.17 12.40
CA ARG A 457 -2.19 -13.94 12.52
C ARG A 457 -1.56 -14.75 13.65
N LEU A 458 -0.39 -15.30 13.39
CA LEU A 458 0.49 -15.95 14.36
C LEU A 458 1.91 -15.40 14.23
#